data_7bb9372a12d5e263a7031724f0cbaa0f
#
_entry.id   7bb9372a12d5e263a7031724f0cbaa0f
#
_cell.length_a   1.000
_cell.length_b   1.000
_cell.length_c   1.000
_cell.angle_alpha   90.00
_cell.angle_beta   90.00
_cell.angle_gamma   90.00
#
_symmetry.space_group_name_H-M   'P 1'
#
loop_
_entity.id
_entity.type
_entity.pdbx_description
1 polymer ?
#
loop_
_entity_poly.entity_id
_entity_poly.type
_entity_poly.pdbx_seq_one_letter_code
_entity_poly.pdbx_strand_id
1 'polypeptide(L)'
;MRVVLFAVLIASPLVAQEVAVPTASAADAPICTDRPTKSNFACTVPKGLFQIESDGLTWLTNNSGGTRSDQLLFTNPTFKYGLGDSSDIQINWVPFTRIRSRNAAGTVSTLSGIGDVTVRFKQRLTSPDGAFQLAILPFVKLPTARAGIGNGKLEGGVAVPINISVPGGWTVTLGPQLDVLADADGQGRHAGFTGLINIARQFGNFTLYNEIWTSQNFDPAGTVQQYSYDVSLAWLPRPTMQFDVGANVGLNRNTPDLVGYVGISTRF
;
A
#
# COMPACT_ATOMS: atom_id res chain seq x y z
N MET A 1 -80.83 -38.35 23.61
CA MET A 1 -80.11 -37.98 22.38
C MET A 1 -79.23 -36.79 22.74
N ARG A 2 -77.92 -37.00 23.02
CA ARG A 2 -77.00 -35.94 23.40
C ARG A 2 -76.19 -35.57 22.16
N VAL A 3 -76.27 -34.33 21.71
CA VAL A 3 -75.50 -33.80 20.59
C VAL A 3 -74.16 -33.30 21.17
N VAL A 4 -73.03 -33.85 20.71
CA VAL A 4 -71.72 -33.40 21.05
C VAL A 4 -71.23 -32.46 19.90
N LEU A 5 -71.03 -31.18 20.18
CA LEU A 5 -70.43 -30.21 19.27
C LEU A 5 -68.87 -30.36 19.37
N PHE A 6 -68.23 -30.71 18.26
CA PHE A 6 -66.77 -30.62 18.12
C PHE A 6 -66.42 -29.21 17.63
N ALA A 7 -65.68 -28.45 18.44
CA ALA A 7 -65.04 -27.21 18.01
C ALA A 7 -63.68 -27.52 17.34
N VAL A 8 -63.55 -27.22 16.08
CA VAL A 8 -62.28 -27.27 15.34
C VAL A 8 -61.53 -25.96 15.54
N LEU A 9 -60.45 -26.05 16.33
CA LEU A 9 -59.48 -24.94 16.45
C LEU A 9 -58.57 -24.92 15.22
N ILE A 10 -58.73 -23.90 14.36
CA ILE A 10 -57.83 -23.63 13.26
C ILE A 10 -56.64 -22.83 13.81
N ALA A 11 -55.50 -23.51 13.99
CA ALA A 11 -54.24 -22.81 14.31
C ALA A 11 -53.67 -22.18 13.05
N SER A 12 -53.67 -20.84 13.00
CA SER A 12 -53.00 -20.08 11.95
C SER A 12 -51.46 -20.17 12.18
N PRO A 13 -50.66 -20.47 11.14
CA PRO A 13 -49.22 -20.44 11.28
C PRO A 13 -48.72 -19.01 11.51
N LEU A 14 -48.05 -18.74 12.62
CA LEU A 14 -47.28 -17.53 12.81
C LEU A 14 -46.14 -17.56 11.79
N VAL A 15 -46.23 -16.74 10.77
CA VAL A 15 -45.07 -16.45 9.88
C VAL A 15 -44.14 -15.57 10.70
N ALA A 16 -43.02 -16.16 11.15
CA ALA A 16 -41.93 -15.41 11.73
C ALA A 16 -41.37 -14.49 10.65
N GLN A 17 -41.61 -13.20 10.80
CA GLN A 17 -41.01 -12.17 9.96
C GLN A 17 -39.52 -12.11 10.33
N GLU A 18 -38.70 -12.66 9.47
CA GLU A 18 -37.24 -12.58 9.57
C GLU A 18 -36.87 -11.10 9.47
N VAL A 19 -36.53 -10.50 10.60
CA VAL A 19 -36.00 -9.13 10.65
C VAL A 19 -34.63 -9.18 9.97
N ALA A 20 -34.58 -8.73 8.72
CA ALA A 20 -33.33 -8.57 8.00
C ALA A 20 -32.42 -7.65 8.82
N VAL A 21 -31.38 -8.20 9.41
CA VAL A 21 -30.29 -7.42 10.03
C VAL A 21 -29.66 -6.60 8.89
N PRO A 22 -29.61 -5.27 9.01
CA PRO A 22 -28.98 -4.46 7.97
C PRO A 22 -27.54 -4.93 7.79
N THR A 23 -27.22 -5.51 6.66
CA THR A 23 -25.82 -5.76 6.29
C THR A 23 -25.15 -4.40 6.18
N ALA A 24 -24.09 -4.17 6.97
CA ALA A 24 -23.33 -2.94 6.91
C ALA A 24 -22.94 -2.67 5.45
N SER A 25 -23.17 -1.44 5.00
CA SER A 25 -22.80 -1.03 3.64
C SER A 25 -21.30 -1.23 3.43
N ALA A 26 -20.88 -1.64 2.25
CA ALA A 26 -19.44 -1.70 1.90
C ALA A 26 -18.73 -0.36 2.12
N ALA A 27 -19.49 0.76 2.09
CA ALA A 27 -18.98 2.09 2.41
C ALA A 27 -18.64 2.25 3.90
N ASP A 28 -19.27 1.52 4.80
CA ASP A 28 -19.07 1.61 6.26
C ASP A 28 -18.05 0.57 6.78
N ALA A 29 -17.64 -0.39 5.95
CA ALA A 29 -16.64 -1.37 6.32
C ALA A 29 -15.29 -0.69 6.62
N PRO A 30 -14.43 -1.24 7.51
CA PRO A 30 -13.10 -0.68 7.73
C PRO A 30 -12.31 -0.52 6.43
N ILE A 31 -11.60 0.62 6.33
CA ILE A 31 -10.72 0.89 5.18
C ILE A 31 -9.59 -0.14 5.18
N CYS A 32 -9.29 -0.66 3.99
CA CYS A 32 -8.08 -1.43 3.78
C CYS A 32 -7.12 -0.62 2.92
N THR A 33 -5.93 -0.34 3.44
CA THR A 33 -4.94 0.53 2.80
C THR A 33 -3.65 -0.21 2.54
N ASP A 34 -2.88 0.23 1.53
CA ASP A 34 -1.50 -0.21 1.32
C ASP A 34 -0.52 0.55 2.24
N ARG A 35 -0.98 1.58 2.95
CA ARG A 35 -0.23 2.33 3.95
C ARG A 35 -0.36 1.69 5.34
N PRO A 36 0.63 1.89 6.22
CA PRO A 36 1.83 2.76 6.14
C PRO A 36 3.10 2.08 5.61
N THR A 37 3.04 0.80 5.24
CA THR A 37 4.20 -0.04 4.90
C THR A 37 4.60 0.07 3.42
N LYS A 38 5.73 -0.52 3.03
CA LYS A 38 6.09 -0.75 1.62
C LYS A 38 5.29 -1.89 1.01
N SER A 39 4.68 -2.76 1.84
CA SER A 39 3.83 -3.83 1.37
C SER A 39 2.52 -3.31 0.80
N ASN A 40 2.07 -3.92 -0.29
CA ASN A 40 0.70 -3.77 -0.74
C ASN A 40 -0.17 -4.85 -0.06
N PHE A 41 -1.46 -4.55 0.14
CA PHE A 41 -2.42 -5.51 0.65
C PHE A 41 -3.27 -6.08 -0.49
N ALA A 42 -3.74 -7.32 -0.32
CA ALA A 42 -4.55 -8.02 -1.34
C ALA A 42 -5.98 -7.47 -1.47
N CYS A 43 -6.45 -6.69 -0.51
CA CYS A 43 -7.76 -6.06 -0.56
C CYS A 43 -7.88 -5.01 -1.68
N THR A 44 -9.10 -4.80 -2.16
CA THR A 44 -9.44 -3.82 -3.17
C THR A 44 -10.43 -2.80 -2.63
N VAL A 45 -10.46 -1.60 -3.22
CA VAL A 45 -11.49 -0.61 -2.92
C VAL A 45 -12.85 -1.15 -3.38
N PRO A 46 -13.91 -1.06 -2.57
CA PRO A 46 -15.23 -1.51 -2.97
C PRO A 46 -15.74 -0.77 -4.21
N LYS A 47 -16.50 -1.48 -5.04
CA LYS A 47 -17.05 -0.98 -6.31
C LYS A 47 -17.73 0.37 -6.16
N GLY A 48 -17.35 1.31 -7.03
CA GLY A 48 -17.92 2.65 -7.11
C GLY A 48 -17.41 3.64 -6.05
N LEU A 49 -16.57 3.20 -5.11
CA LEU A 49 -16.00 4.08 -4.08
C LEU A 49 -14.61 4.58 -4.50
N PHE A 50 -14.26 5.76 -3.99
CA PHE A 50 -12.94 6.34 -4.08
C PHE A 50 -12.17 6.18 -2.77
N GLN A 51 -10.87 5.99 -2.86
CA GLN A 51 -9.95 5.99 -1.73
C GLN A 51 -8.70 6.79 -2.09
N ILE A 52 -8.24 7.62 -1.16
CA ILE A 52 -6.99 8.37 -1.29
C ILE A 52 -6.08 7.92 -0.15
N GLU A 53 -4.86 7.55 -0.48
CA GLU A 53 -3.80 7.23 0.46
C GLU A 53 -2.63 8.17 0.16
N SER A 54 -2.16 8.93 1.14
CA SER A 54 -1.10 9.91 0.90
C SER A 54 -0.15 10.02 2.08
N ASP A 55 1.15 10.09 1.78
CA ASP A 55 2.06 10.77 2.71
C ASP A 55 1.63 12.24 2.81
N GLY A 56 1.60 12.79 4.01
CA GLY A 56 1.56 14.24 4.18
C GLY A 56 2.96 14.81 3.96
N LEU A 57 3.96 14.15 4.56
CA LEU A 57 5.37 14.46 4.42
C LEU A 57 6.18 13.17 4.52
N THR A 58 7.16 13.01 3.62
CA THR A 58 8.23 12.02 3.73
C THR A 58 9.58 12.73 3.70
N TRP A 59 10.42 12.44 4.69
CA TRP A 59 11.80 12.86 4.74
C TRP A 59 12.72 11.65 4.67
N LEU A 60 13.71 11.74 3.79
CA LEU A 60 14.70 10.70 3.56
C LEU A 60 16.09 11.32 3.69
N THR A 61 17.00 10.67 4.39
CA THR A 61 18.41 11.07 4.49
C THR A 61 19.34 9.93 4.14
N ASN A 62 20.42 10.26 3.47
CA ASN A 62 21.47 9.32 3.09
C ASN A 62 22.83 9.99 3.18
N ASN A 63 23.81 9.29 3.81
CA ASN A 63 25.20 9.72 3.88
C ASN A 63 26.07 8.67 3.19
N SER A 64 26.62 9.02 2.04
CA SER A 64 27.46 8.11 1.26
C SER A 64 28.63 8.87 0.61
N GLY A 65 29.84 8.33 0.67
CA GLY A 65 31.00 8.89 0.00
C GLY A 65 31.34 10.33 0.42
N GLY A 66 31.05 10.75 1.66
CA GLY A 66 31.24 12.11 2.14
C GLY A 66 30.20 13.11 1.65
N THR A 67 29.14 12.64 0.99
CA THR A 67 27.99 13.45 0.58
C THR A 67 26.79 13.08 1.42
N ARG A 68 26.15 14.09 2.02
CA ARG A 68 24.83 13.97 2.63
C ARG A 68 23.76 14.46 1.66
N SER A 69 22.73 13.63 1.45
CA SER A 69 21.55 13.96 0.67
C SER A 69 20.31 13.87 1.54
N ASP A 70 19.53 14.93 1.61
CA ASP A 70 18.22 14.98 2.25
C ASP A 70 17.16 15.18 1.17
N GLN A 71 16.14 14.33 1.15
CA GLN A 71 15.01 14.45 0.23
C GLN A 71 13.72 14.64 1.03
N LEU A 72 12.92 15.58 0.59
CA LEU A 72 11.57 15.84 1.11
C LEU A 72 10.57 15.60 -0.01
N LEU A 73 9.55 14.79 0.25
CA LEU A 73 8.38 14.64 -0.60
C LEU A 73 7.19 15.28 0.13
N PHE A 74 6.55 16.22 -0.54
CA PHE A 74 5.32 16.84 -0.08
C PHE A 74 4.16 16.18 -0.78
N THR A 75 3.41 15.43 -0.03
CA THR A 75 2.37 14.51 -0.45
C THR A 75 2.89 13.47 -1.48
N ASN A 76 2.36 12.29 -1.42
CA ASN A 76 2.62 11.23 -2.40
C ASN A 76 1.31 10.45 -2.55
N PRO A 77 0.25 11.11 -3.09
CA PRO A 77 -1.06 10.51 -3.14
C PRO A 77 -1.12 9.33 -4.10
N THR A 78 -1.82 8.30 -3.65
CA THR A 78 -2.36 7.23 -4.47
C THR A 78 -3.86 7.36 -4.48
N PHE A 79 -4.42 7.70 -5.64
CA PHE A 79 -5.86 7.72 -5.89
C PHE A 79 -6.29 6.34 -6.34
N LYS A 80 -7.31 5.77 -5.67
CA LYS A 80 -7.83 4.43 -5.97
C LYS A 80 -9.32 4.52 -6.26
N TYR A 81 -9.79 3.75 -7.24
CA TYR A 81 -11.21 3.64 -7.57
C TYR A 81 -11.61 2.19 -7.75
N GLY A 82 -12.63 1.74 -7.04
CA GLY A 82 -13.18 0.39 -7.12
C GLY A 82 -13.95 0.17 -8.42
N LEU A 83 -13.42 -0.68 -9.30
CA LEU A 83 -14.04 -1.04 -10.58
C LEU A 83 -15.07 -2.15 -10.45
N GLY A 84 -14.84 -3.07 -9.53
CA GLY A 84 -15.65 -4.25 -9.30
C GLY A 84 -15.50 -4.76 -7.88
N ASP A 85 -16.08 -5.92 -7.59
CA ASP A 85 -16.06 -6.52 -6.25
C ASP A 85 -14.66 -7.02 -5.85
N SER A 86 -13.76 -7.17 -6.81
CA SER A 86 -12.41 -7.70 -6.61
C SER A 86 -11.34 -6.95 -7.37
N SER A 87 -11.64 -5.76 -7.91
CA SER A 87 -10.66 -5.00 -8.71
C SER A 87 -10.76 -3.50 -8.47
N ASP A 88 -9.60 -2.84 -8.49
CA ASP A 88 -9.49 -1.39 -8.48
C ASP A 88 -8.38 -0.90 -9.42
N ILE A 89 -8.49 0.37 -9.83
CA ILE A 89 -7.44 1.09 -10.53
C ILE A 89 -6.84 2.13 -9.59
N GLN A 90 -5.53 2.35 -9.72
CA GLN A 90 -4.79 3.23 -8.83
C GLN A 90 -3.85 4.13 -9.65
N ILE A 91 -3.76 5.39 -9.26
CA ILE A 91 -2.82 6.36 -9.82
C ILE A 91 -2.03 6.96 -8.66
N ASN A 92 -0.73 6.72 -8.65
CA ASN A 92 0.19 7.33 -7.70
C ASN A 92 0.94 8.47 -8.38
N TRP A 93 1.14 9.58 -7.67
CA TRP A 93 1.85 10.74 -8.17
C TRP A 93 2.60 11.44 -7.03
N VAL A 94 3.79 11.95 -7.32
CA VAL A 94 4.56 12.77 -6.39
C VAL A 94 4.52 14.22 -6.88
N PRO A 95 3.61 15.07 -6.36
CA PRO A 95 3.42 16.44 -6.85
C PRO A 95 4.60 17.36 -6.54
N PHE A 96 5.36 17.09 -5.49
CA PHE A 96 6.53 17.88 -5.14
C PHE A 96 7.59 17.07 -4.41
N THR A 97 8.81 17.14 -4.94
CA THR A 97 10.03 16.62 -4.32
C THR A 97 11.09 17.72 -4.25
N ARG A 98 11.85 17.75 -3.16
CA ARG A 98 13.04 18.57 -2.99
C ARG A 98 14.20 17.71 -2.50
N ILE A 99 15.27 17.68 -3.28
CA ILE A 99 16.53 16.99 -2.96
C ILE A 99 17.56 18.06 -2.64
N ARG A 100 18.19 17.99 -1.47
CA ARG A 100 19.28 18.86 -1.05
C ARG A 100 20.50 18.00 -0.76
N SER A 101 21.56 18.19 -1.52
CA SER A 101 22.81 17.47 -1.36
C SER A 101 23.93 18.40 -0.89
N ARG A 102 24.75 17.94 0.05
CA ARG A 102 25.93 18.63 0.54
C ARG A 102 27.15 17.71 0.45
N ASN A 103 28.14 18.08 -0.34
CA ASN A 103 29.35 17.30 -0.50
C ASN A 103 30.36 17.53 0.65
N ALA A 104 31.47 16.76 0.67
CA ALA A 104 32.53 16.86 1.67
C ALA A 104 33.18 18.25 1.74
N ALA A 105 33.24 18.98 0.63
CA ALA A 105 33.76 20.36 0.57
C ALA A 105 32.76 21.41 1.09
N GLY A 106 31.57 20.99 1.54
CA GLY A 106 30.52 21.87 2.05
C GLY A 106 29.65 22.52 0.97
N THR A 107 29.90 22.24 -0.33
CA THR A 107 29.07 22.77 -1.41
C THR A 107 27.65 22.17 -1.34
N VAL A 108 26.66 23.06 -1.45
CA VAL A 108 25.24 22.67 -1.38
C VAL A 108 24.62 22.80 -2.77
N SER A 109 23.93 21.77 -3.21
CA SER A 109 23.03 21.81 -4.38
C SER A 109 21.61 21.50 -3.96
N THR A 110 20.64 22.05 -4.69
CA THR A 110 19.21 21.79 -4.45
C THR A 110 18.50 21.60 -5.78
N LEU A 111 17.70 20.54 -5.86
CA LEU A 111 16.81 20.23 -6.99
C LEU A 111 15.40 20.08 -6.46
N SER A 112 14.40 20.66 -7.13
CA SER A 112 12.99 20.48 -6.77
C SER A 112 12.15 20.28 -8.02
N GLY A 113 11.07 19.52 -7.91
CA GLY A 113 10.14 19.29 -9.03
C GLY A 113 9.15 18.18 -8.72
N ILE A 114 8.40 17.80 -9.75
CA ILE A 114 7.46 16.68 -9.70
C ILE A 114 8.20 15.35 -9.86
N GLY A 115 7.63 14.29 -9.30
CA GLY A 115 8.03 12.89 -9.52
C GLY A 115 7.26 12.22 -10.66
N ASP A 116 7.54 10.93 -10.85
CA ASP A 116 6.87 10.11 -11.85
C ASP A 116 5.41 9.81 -11.43
N VAL A 117 4.58 9.59 -12.43
CA VAL A 117 3.23 9.03 -12.27
C VAL A 117 3.31 7.52 -12.46
N THR A 118 2.67 6.77 -11.56
CA THR A 118 2.52 5.32 -11.69
C THR A 118 1.05 4.96 -11.77
N VAL A 119 0.68 4.19 -12.79
CA VAL A 119 -0.66 3.62 -12.96
C VAL A 119 -0.61 2.15 -12.57
N ARG A 120 -1.55 1.70 -11.75
CA ARG A 120 -1.64 0.33 -11.23
C ARG A 120 -3.05 -0.21 -11.43
N PHE A 121 -3.15 -1.50 -11.62
CA PHE A 121 -4.42 -2.22 -11.59
C PHE A 121 -4.32 -3.36 -10.57
N LYS A 122 -5.20 -3.39 -9.60
CA LYS A 122 -5.21 -4.46 -8.59
C LYS A 122 -6.38 -5.40 -8.85
N GLN A 123 -6.09 -6.70 -8.91
CA GLN A 123 -7.08 -7.77 -8.97
C GLN A 123 -6.88 -8.72 -7.80
N ARG A 124 -7.83 -8.77 -6.90
CA ARG A 124 -7.89 -9.78 -5.84
C ARG A 124 -8.33 -11.12 -6.44
N LEU A 125 -7.65 -12.19 -6.08
CA LEU A 125 -7.85 -13.54 -6.63
C LEU A 125 -8.56 -14.50 -5.66
N THR A 126 -8.69 -14.09 -4.39
CA THR A 126 -9.29 -14.91 -3.32
C THR A 126 -10.52 -14.22 -2.72
N SER A 127 -11.26 -14.93 -1.86
CA SER A 127 -12.36 -14.35 -1.09
C SER A 127 -11.86 -13.22 -0.18
N PRO A 128 -12.64 -12.12 0.01
CA PRO A 128 -12.30 -11.05 0.94
C PRO A 128 -12.30 -11.49 2.41
N ASP A 129 -13.07 -12.52 2.74
CA ASP A 129 -13.26 -12.98 4.11
C ASP A 129 -12.33 -14.16 4.49
N GLY A 130 -11.49 -14.59 3.55
CA GLY A 130 -10.54 -15.68 3.77
C GLY A 130 -9.36 -15.27 4.65
N ALA A 131 -8.88 -16.19 5.51
CA ALA A 131 -7.65 -15.98 6.26
C ALA A 131 -6.41 -15.85 5.35
N PHE A 132 -6.46 -16.42 4.15
CA PHE A 132 -5.47 -16.27 3.09
C PHE A 132 -6.05 -15.41 1.98
N GLN A 133 -5.38 -14.29 1.69
CA GLN A 133 -5.75 -13.39 0.61
C GLN A 133 -4.59 -13.20 -0.34
N LEU A 134 -4.88 -13.16 -1.63
CA LEU A 134 -3.95 -13.03 -2.73
C LEU A 134 -4.48 -12.04 -3.76
N ALA A 135 -3.63 -11.15 -4.24
CA ALA A 135 -3.92 -10.30 -5.39
C ALA A 135 -2.74 -10.25 -6.37
N ILE A 136 -3.01 -9.76 -7.55
CA ILE A 136 -2.01 -9.36 -8.55
C ILE A 136 -2.14 -7.87 -8.80
N LEU A 137 -1.01 -7.17 -8.90
CA LEU A 137 -0.94 -5.72 -9.03
C LEU A 137 0.08 -5.34 -10.12
N PRO A 138 -0.24 -5.50 -11.43
CA PRO A 138 0.56 -4.94 -12.50
C PRO A 138 0.57 -3.42 -12.44
N PHE A 139 1.70 -2.82 -12.85
CA PHE A 139 1.87 -1.37 -12.86
C PHE A 139 2.80 -0.89 -13.96
N VAL A 140 2.64 0.38 -14.31
CA VAL A 140 3.49 1.10 -15.26
C VAL A 140 3.86 2.46 -14.66
N LYS A 141 5.15 2.76 -14.59
CA LYS A 141 5.71 4.06 -14.22
C LYS A 141 5.95 4.88 -15.49
N LEU A 142 5.31 6.03 -15.57
CA LEU A 142 5.43 6.98 -16.68
C LEU A 142 6.55 7.99 -16.39
N PRO A 143 7.42 8.32 -17.35
CA PRO A 143 8.55 9.23 -17.16
C PRO A 143 8.12 10.69 -17.14
N THR A 144 7.31 11.09 -16.16
CA THR A 144 6.75 12.43 -16.02
C THR A 144 7.54 13.32 -15.06
N ALA A 145 8.50 12.74 -14.33
CA ALA A 145 9.31 13.47 -13.37
C ALA A 145 10.20 14.51 -14.04
N ARG A 146 10.53 15.56 -13.26
CA ARG A 146 11.58 16.49 -13.64
C ARG A 146 12.92 15.75 -13.80
N ALA A 147 13.69 16.13 -14.82
CA ALA A 147 15.04 15.62 -15.03
C ALA A 147 15.91 15.73 -13.76
N GLY A 148 16.56 14.63 -13.37
CA GLY A 148 17.34 14.50 -12.14
C GLY A 148 16.52 14.12 -10.90
N ILE A 149 15.17 14.07 -10.97
CA ILE A 149 14.29 13.49 -9.96
C ILE A 149 13.89 12.07 -10.39
N GLY A 150 13.40 11.91 -11.61
CA GLY A 150 13.19 10.60 -12.23
C GLY A 150 14.30 10.26 -13.23
N ASN A 151 14.32 9.00 -13.68
CA ASN A 151 15.28 8.52 -14.69
C ASN A 151 14.84 8.77 -16.15
N GLY A 152 13.66 9.36 -16.37
CA GLY A 152 13.12 9.65 -17.69
C GLY A 152 12.77 8.42 -18.54
N LYS A 153 12.60 7.26 -17.91
CA LYS A 153 12.35 5.98 -18.58
C LYS A 153 10.98 5.41 -18.17
N LEU A 154 10.30 4.82 -19.17
CA LEU A 154 9.12 4.01 -18.93
C LEU A 154 9.58 2.70 -18.26
N GLU A 155 9.01 2.36 -17.12
CA GLU A 155 9.30 1.14 -16.38
C GLU A 155 7.99 0.54 -15.87
N GLY A 156 8.03 -0.69 -15.43
CA GLY A 156 6.83 -1.33 -14.91
C GLY A 156 7.15 -2.68 -14.30
N GLY A 157 6.12 -3.33 -13.81
CA GLY A 157 6.30 -4.61 -13.14
C GLY A 157 4.99 -5.20 -12.67
N VAL A 158 5.10 -6.20 -11.83
CA VAL A 158 3.97 -6.85 -11.18
C VAL A 158 4.31 -7.18 -9.73
N ALA A 159 3.48 -6.72 -8.80
CA ALA A 159 3.52 -7.14 -7.41
C ALA A 159 2.44 -8.17 -7.13
N VAL A 160 2.70 -9.08 -6.20
CA VAL A 160 1.79 -10.15 -5.80
C VAL A 160 1.62 -10.10 -4.27
N PRO A 161 0.76 -9.21 -3.75
CA PRO A 161 0.51 -9.14 -2.32
C PRO A 161 -0.21 -10.38 -1.81
N ILE A 162 0.31 -10.94 -0.72
CA ILE A 162 -0.23 -12.11 -0.02
C ILE A 162 -0.42 -11.72 1.44
N ASN A 163 -1.65 -11.84 1.96
CA ASN A 163 -1.96 -11.57 3.36
C ASN A 163 -2.47 -12.83 4.03
N ILE A 164 -1.95 -13.11 5.21
CA ILE A 164 -2.32 -14.27 6.03
C ILE A 164 -2.77 -13.76 7.39
N SER A 165 -4.07 -13.85 7.67
CA SER A 165 -4.64 -13.52 8.96
C SER A 165 -4.40 -14.65 9.95
N VAL A 166 -3.83 -14.33 11.11
CA VAL A 166 -3.50 -15.28 12.18
C VAL A 166 -4.32 -14.90 13.44
N PRO A 167 -4.81 -15.88 14.22
CA PRO A 167 -5.55 -15.60 15.45
C PRO A 167 -4.83 -14.63 16.38
N GLY A 168 -5.59 -13.79 17.12
CA GLY A 168 -5.03 -12.82 18.05
C GLY A 168 -4.72 -11.44 17.42
N GLY A 169 -5.31 -11.14 16.25
CA GLY A 169 -5.14 -9.85 15.56
C GLY A 169 -3.81 -9.71 14.84
N TRP A 170 -3.14 -10.81 14.52
CA TRP A 170 -1.92 -10.82 13.75
C TRP A 170 -2.21 -10.97 12.25
N THR A 171 -1.41 -10.29 11.43
CA THR A 171 -1.39 -10.46 9.98
C THR A 171 0.05 -10.57 9.50
N VAL A 172 0.32 -11.56 8.66
CA VAL A 172 1.58 -11.69 7.94
C VAL A 172 1.34 -11.31 6.48
N THR A 173 2.15 -10.39 5.96
CA THR A 173 2.09 -9.98 4.55
C THR A 173 3.40 -10.34 3.87
N LEU A 174 3.31 -10.99 2.71
CA LEU A 174 4.41 -11.21 1.80
C LEU A 174 4.18 -10.37 0.55
N GLY A 175 5.22 -9.74 0.03
CA GLY A 175 5.14 -8.84 -1.12
C GLY A 175 6.24 -9.10 -2.16
N PRO A 176 6.25 -10.24 -2.86
CA PRO A 176 7.12 -10.40 -4.01
C PRO A 176 6.67 -9.50 -5.16
N GLN A 177 7.65 -8.86 -5.82
CA GLN A 177 7.45 -8.01 -6.99
C GLN A 177 8.57 -8.24 -8.00
N LEU A 178 8.22 -8.29 -9.26
CA LEU A 178 9.15 -8.32 -10.38
C LEU A 178 9.00 -7.04 -11.20
N ASP A 179 10.13 -6.45 -11.55
CA ASP A 179 10.23 -5.20 -12.26
C ASP A 179 10.96 -5.39 -13.60
N VAL A 180 10.58 -4.60 -14.58
CA VAL A 180 11.29 -4.39 -15.84
C VAL A 180 11.81 -2.96 -15.83
N LEU A 181 13.10 -2.82 -15.57
CA LEU A 181 13.79 -1.55 -15.38
C LEU A 181 14.61 -1.18 -16.62
N ALA A 182 14.86 0.10 -16.82
CA ALA A 182 15.77 0.57 -17.85
C ALA A 182 17.22 0.42 -17.38
N ASP A 183 18.10 -0.02 -18.28
CA ASP A 183 19.53 -0.08 -18.01
C ASP A 183 20.08 1.33 -17.74
N ALA A 184 21.14 1.41 -16.93
CA ALA A 184 21.78 2.67 -16.55
C ALA A 184 22.29 3.47 -17.76
N ASP A 185 22.72 2.77 -18.82
CA ASP A 185 23.09 3.40 -20.10
C ASP A 185 21.89 3.85 -20.95
N GLY A 186 20.69 3.47 -20.55
CA GLY A 186 19.41 3.83 -21.19
C GLY A 186 19.11 3.08 -22.48
N GLN A 187 19.87 2.04 -22.84
CA GLN A 187 19.71 1.35 -24.13
C GLN A 187 19.04 -0.03 -24.05
N GLY A 188 18.91 -0.61 -22.86
CA GLY A 188 18.34 -1.93 -22.64
C GLY A 188 17.35 -1.95 -21.48
N ARG A 189 17.02 -3.16 -21.08
CA ARG A 189 16.13 -3.48 -19.96
C ARG A 189 16.72 -4.64 -19.17
N HIS A 190 16.56 -4.56 -17.85
CA HIS A 190 16.91 -5.65 -16.96
C HIS A 190 15.79 -5.94 -15.97
N ALA A 191 15.89 -7.06 -15.29
CA ALA A 191 14.97 -7.41 -14.22
C ALA A 191 15.33 -6.71 -12.91
N GLY A 192 14.32 -6.36 -12.14
CA GLY A 192 14.41 -6.06 -10.73
C GLY A 192 13.57 -7.04 -9.92
N PHE A 193 13.91 -7.21 -8.65
CA PHE A 193 13.13 -7.98 -7.70
C PHE A 193 12.99 -7.19 -6.41
N THR A 194 11.75 -7.05 -5.93
CA THR A 194 11.47 -6.55 -4.59
C THR A 194 10.80 -7.65 -3.78
N GLY A 195 11.24 -7.82 -2.54
CA GLY A 195 10.66 -8.77 -1.62
C GLY A 195 10.49 -8.16 -0.24
N LEU A 196 9.43 -8.52 0.46
CA LEU A 196 9.22 -8.10 1.83
C LEU A 196 8.44 -9.13 2.63
N ILE A 197 8.64 -9.08 3.94
CA ILE A 197 7.84 -9.76 4.95
C ILE A 197 7.44 -8.73 5.98
N ASN A 198 6.15 -8.54 6.15
CA ASN A 198 5.56 -7.67 7.15
C ASN A 198 4.80 -8.51 8.17
N ILE A 199 4.98 -8.19 9.46
CA ILE A 199 4.21 -8.76 10.56
C ILE A 199 3.50 -7.61 11.25
N ALA A 200 2.18 -7.61 11.20
CA ALA A 200 1.34 -6.61 11.80
C ALA A 200 0.53 -7.19 12.96
N ARG A 201 0.26 -6.35 13.96
CA ARG A 201 -0.66 -6.66 15.05
C ARG A 201 -1.62 -5.52 15.31
N GLN A 202 -2.90 -5.83 15.24
CA GLN A 202 -3.97 -4.90 15.60
C GLN A 202 -4.30 -4.99 17.09
N PHE A 203 -4.49 -3.83 17.74
CA PHE A 203 -4.98 -3.69 19.11
C PHE A 203 -5.89 -2.47 19.20
N GLY A 204 -7.18 -2.71 19.37
CA GLY A 204 -8.20 -1.67 19.25
C GLY A 204 -8.16 -1.00 17.87
N ASN A 205 -8.08 0.32 17.87
CA ASN A 205 -8.02 1.13 16.65
C ASN A 205 -6.58 1.37 16.15
N PHE A 206 -5.60 0.71 16.74
CA PHE A 206 -4.20 0.83 16.35
C PHE A 206 -3.70 -0.46 15.72
N THR A 207 -2.78 -0.34 14.77
CA THR A 207 -2.05 -1.47 14.20
C THR A 207 -0.56 -1.11 14.14
N LEU A 208 0.26 -1.96 14.75
CA LEU A 208 1.72 -1.87 14.69
C LEU A 208 2.22 -2.81 13.59
N TYR A 209 3.13 -2.30 12.76
CA TYR A 209 3.74 -3.02 11.65
C TYR A 209 5.24 -3.12 11.84
N ASN A 210 5.81 -4.28 11.52
CA ASN A 210 7.24 -4.55 11.46
C ASN A 210 7.52 -5.23 10.13
N GLU A 211 8.41 -4.67 9.33
CA GLU A 211 8.68 -5.14 7.98
C GLU A 211 10.18 -5.27 7.73
N ILE A 212 10.58 -6.35 7.08
CA ILE A 212 11.91 -6.47 6.45
C ILE A 212 11.69 -6.41 4.95
N TRP A 213 12.42 -5.52 4.31
CA TRP A 213 12.30 -5.24 2.89
C TRP A 213 13.64 -5.38 2.19
N THR A 214 13.62 -5.85 0.94
CA THR A 214 14.77 -5.87 0.03
C THR A 214 14.35 -5.45 -1.37
N SER A 215 15.27 -4.77 -2.08
CA SER A 215 15.20 -4.53 -3.52
C SER A 215 16.52 -4.93 -4.17
N GLN A 216 16.41 -5.66 -5.27
CA GLN A 216 17.52 -6.17 -6.06
C GLN A 216 17.37 -5.61 -7.48
N ASN A 217 18.25 -4.73 -7.89
CA ASN A 217 18.32 -4.18 -9.24
C ASN A 217 19.47 -4.89 -9.97
N PHE A 218 19.16 -5.71 -10.98
CA PHE A 218 20.13 -6.54 -11.70
C PHE A 218 20.67 -5.83 -12.95
N ASP A 219 20.99 -4.54 -12.83
CA ASP A 219 21.55 -3.76 -13.95
C ASP A 219 22.84 -4.40 -14.48
N PRO A 220 23.00 -4.54 -15.82
CA PRO A 220 24.24 -5.05 -16.42
C PRO A 220 25.50 -4.26 -16.04
N ALA A 221 25.37 -2.96 -15.73
CA ALA A 221 26.47 -2.13 -15.26
C ALA A 221 26.88 -2.43 -13.81
N GLY A 222 26.05 -3.13 -13.06
CA GLY A 222 26.30 -3.54 -11.68
C GLY A 222 25.04 -3.69 -10.85
N THR A 223 24.92 -4.80 -10.15
CA THR A 223 23.77 -5.09 -9.27
C THR A 223 23.77 -4.16 -8.06
N VAL A 224 22.62 -3.50 -7.83
CA VAL A 224 22.39 -2.70 -6.62
C VAL A 224 21.43 -3.44 -5.70
N GLN A 225 21.86 -3.70 -4.48
CA GLN A 225 21.08 -4.39 -3.45
C GLN A 225 20.75 -3.44 -2.32
N GLN A 226 19.49 -3.37 -1.93
CA GLN A 226 18.99 -2.56 -0.82
C GLN A 226 18.25 -3.44 0.19
N TYR A 227 18.39 -3.09 1.47
CA TYR A 227 17.73 -3.78 2.58
C TYR A 227 17.32 -2.74 3.62
N SER A 228 16.10 -2.85 4.18
CA SER A 228 15.67 -2.03 5.30
C SER A 228 14.89 -2.85 6.32
N TYR A 229 14.90 -2.33 7.57
CA TYR A 229 13.92 -2.68 8.59
C TYR A 229 13.00 -1.50 8.77
N ASP A 230 11.70 -1.75 8.73
CA ASP A 230 10.68 -0.74 8.72
C ASP A 230 9.71 -0.97 9.89
N VAL A 231 9.38 0.11 10.60
CA VAL A 231 8.41 0.09 11.70
C VAL A 231 7.39 1.20 11.48
N SER A 232 6.12 0.90 11.70
CA SER A 232 5.08 1.90 11.55
C SER A 232 3.85 1.60 12.40
N LEU A 233 3.09 2.65 12.69
CA LEU A 233 1.86 2.63 13.46
C LEU A 233 0.76 3.29 12.65
N ALA A 234 -0.38 2.61 12.52
CA ALA A 234 -1.61 3.16 11.99
C ALA A 234 -2.65 3.33 13.10
N TRP A 235 -3.46 4.38 12.98
CA TRP A 235 -4.59 4.68 13.84
C TRP A 235 -5.85 4.91 13.00
N LEU A 236 -6.89 4.14 13.26
CA LEU A 236 -8.20 4.23 12.62
C LEU A 236 -9.22 4.93 13.55
N PRO A 237 -9.33 6.27 13.54
CA PRO A 237 -10.34 6.99 14.34
C PRO A 237 -11.77 6.71 13.85
N ARG A 238 -11.92 6.33 12.58
CA ARG A 238 -13.19 5.96 11.92
C ARG A 238 -12.95 4.79 10.96
N PRO A 239 -13.97 3.99 10.65
CA PRO A 239 -13.82 2.89 9.71
C PRO A 239 -13.26 3.32 8.34
N THR A 240 -13.57 4.52 7.86
CA THR A 240 -13.17 5.02 6.53
C THR A 240 -11.96 5.94 6.54
N MET A 241 -11.25 6.08 7.68
CA MET A 241 -10.10 6.99 7.80
C MET A 241 -9.00 6.38 8.66
N GLN A 242 -7.77 6.48 8.18
CA GLN A 242 -6.55 6.09 8.87
C GLN A 242 -5.55 7.24 8.89
N PHE A 243 -4.89 7.46 10.02
CA PHE A 243 -3.64 8.21 10.12
C PHE A 243 -2.50 7.23 10.38
N ASP A 244 -1.32 7.56 9.92
CA ASP A 244 -0.16 6.72 10.13
C ASP A 244 1.15 7.49 10.24
N VAL A 245 2.13 6.86 10.88
CA VAL A 245 3.49 7.32 11.03
C VAL A 245 4.44 6.14 10.94
N GLY A 246 5.60 6.32 10.35
CA GLY A 246 6.57 5.24 10.26
C GLY A 246 7.98 5.73 9.99
N ALA A 247 8.90 4.78 10.11
CA ALA A 247 10.31 4.96 9.81
C ALA A 247 10.88 3.68 9.20
N ASN A 248 11.78 3.86 8.21
CA ASN A 248 12.53 2.79 7.58
C ASN A 248 14.02 3.06 7.84
N VAL A 249 14.73 2.07 8.35
CA VAL A 249 16.15 2.13 8.65
C VAL A 249 16.90 1.29 7.62
N GLY A 250 17.84 1.90 6.90
CA GLY A 250 18.69 1.22 5.94
C GLY A 250 19.66 0.26 6.63
N LEU A 251 19.77 -0.95 6.09
CA LEU A 251 20.64 -1.99 6.63
C LEU A 251 21.95 -2.16 5.84
N ASN A 252 22.11 -1.43 4.72
CA ASN A 252 23.33 -1.40 3.96
C ASN A 252 23.55 -0.02 3.29
N ARG A 253 24.75 0.19 2.71
CA ARG A 253 25.17 1.48 2.15
C ARG A 253 24.39 1.95 0.91
N ASN A 254 23.70 1.05 0.24
CA ASN A 254 22.91 1.37 -0.95
C ASN A 254 21.48 1.79 -0.58
N THR A 255 21.07 1.59 0.67
CA THR A 255 19.77 1.96 1.19
C THR A 255 19.87 3.30 1.91
N PRO A 256 18.89 4.21 1.79
CA PRO A 256 18.87 5.42 2.60
C PRO A 256 19.03 5.10 4.10
N ASP A 257 19.84 5.90 4.81
CA ASP A 257 20.10 5.67 6.23
C ASP A 257 18.82 5.65 7.04
N LEU A 258 17.92 6.61 6.74
CA LEU A 258 16.63 6.75 7.42
C LEU A 258 15.60 7.37 6.49
N VAL A 259 14.39 6.85 6.52
CA VAL A 259 13.19 7.48 5.95
C VAL A 259 12.15 7.62 7.06
N GLY A 260 11.65 8.82 7.27
CA GLY A 260 10.54 9.09 8.20
C GLY A 260 9.34 9.65 7.45
N TYR A 261 8.14 9.23 7.80
CA TYR A 261 6.92 9.69 7.14
C TYR A 261 5.71 9.75 8.07
N VAL A 262 4.78 10.59 7.69
CA VAL A 262 3.43 10.65 8.26
C VAL A 262 2.42 10.65 7.12
N GLY A 263 1.25 10.08 7.34
CA GLY A 263 0.27 9.99 6.27
C GLY A 263 -1.17 9.85 6.72
N ILE A 264 -2.04 9.88 5.72
CA ILE A 264 -3.47 9.75 5.87
C ILE A 264 -4.03 8.88 4.73
N SER A 265 -5.01 8.08 5.06
CA SER A 265 -5.83 7.36 4.09
C SER A 265 -7.31 7.62 4.38
N THR A 266 -8.10 7.83 3.36
CA THR A 266 -9.55 8.05 3.50
C THR A 266 -10.31 7.49 2.31
N ARG A 267 -11.53 6.99 2.56
CA ARG A 267 -12.44 6.44 1.55
C ARG A 267 -13.75 7.21 1.56
N PHE A 268 -14.33 7.42 0.36
CA PHE A 268 -15.57 8.17 0.08
C PHE A 268 -16.55 7.32 -0.69
#